data_263003ad182ae3a3b4af2e1d6e27eb32
#
_entry.id   263003ad182ae3a3b4af2e1d6e27eb32
#
_cell.length_a   1.000
_cell.length_b   1.000
_cell.length_c   1.000
_cell.angle_alpha   90.00
_cell.angle_beta   90.00
_cell.angle_gamma   90.00
#
_symmetry.space_group_name_H-M   'P 1'
#
loop_
_entity.id
_entity.type
_entity.pdbx_description
1 polymer ?
#
loop_
_entity_poly.entity_id
_entity_poly.type
_entity_poly.pdbx_seq_one_letter_code
_entity_poly.pdbx_strand_id
1 'polypeptide(L)'
;MIASSQYRGQHALGENGVTKPLANDQVDLLIQQHVTFRDLALVVVDEQHRFGVAQRGTLRDKGDSPHTLVMSATPIPRSLALTVYGDLDVSVIDELPPGREEIETRWLLPRERERAYAFLRSQIESGRQVFILYPLIEESDKVEARAAVDEYERLQRDIFPDLTLGLMHGKMKAKEKDAIMTSFREGETHILVSTSVIEVGIDVPNATVMLIEGADRFGLAQLHQFRGRVGRGEHRSYCLLLSDTVSPEDPQTRTTWERLRAIEDTQDGFLLAEKDLELRGPGDFFGVRQSGLPALRLASLSNIAILEQARAEAQTLFQEDPSLKKAEHLLLGEQVSRFWKDKSDLS
;
A
#
# COMPACT_ATOMS: atom_id res chain seq x y z
N MET A 1 -12.13 18.83 12.56
CA MET A 1 -11.90 17.52 13.21
C MET A 1 -11.19 16.62 12.21
N ILE A 2 -10.05 16.07 12.58
CA ILE A 2 -9.26 15.17 11.73
C ILE A 2 -9.53 13.74 12.20
N ALA A 3 -10.08 12.89 11.33
CA ALA A 3 -10.20 11.46 11.57
C ALA A 3 -9.08 10.76 10.78
N SER A 4 -8.09 10.20 11.48
CA SER A 4 -6.98 9.46 10.86
C SER A 4 -7.18 7.97 11.09
N SER A 5 -6.96 7.15 10.06
CA SER A 5 -7.08 5.69 10.13
C SER A 5 -5.79 4.96 10.49
N GLN A 6 -4.70 5.68 10.74
CA GLN A 6 -3.43 5.06 11.07
C GLN A 6 -3.07 5.08 12.55
N TYR A 7 -2.64 3.96 13.00
CA TYR A 7 -1.89 3.52 14.18
C TYR A 7 -1.32 4.58 15.13
N ARG A 8 -1.47 4.33 16.44
CA ARG A 8 -0.77 4.95 17.58
C ARG A 8 -0.50 6.45 17.43
N GLY A 9 -1.54 7.22 17.40
CA GLY A 9 -1.52 8.66 17.26
C GLY A 9 -2.79 9.21 16.68
N GLN A 10 -3.80 8.37 16.51
CA GLN A 10 -5.13 8.84 16.10
C GLN A 10 -5.73 9.66 17.22
N HIS A 11 -6.01 10.91 16.92
CA HIS A 11 -6.54 11.86 17.87
C HIS A 11 -7.92 12.33 17.42
N ALA A 12 -8.91 12.23 18.29
CA ALA A 12 -10.14 12.98 18.15
C ALA A 12 -10.05 14.26 18.99
N LEU A 13 -10.41 15.40 18.40
CA LEU A 13 -10.54 16.65 19.17
C LEU A 13 -11.79 16.53 20.04
N GLY A 14 -11.62 16.46 21.35
CA GLY A 14 -12.70 16.60 22.32
C GLY A 14 -13.25 18.01 22.37
N GLU A 15 -14.33 18.23 23.11
CA GLU A 15 -14.99 19.53 23.28
C GLU A 15 -14.07 20.67 23.72
N ASN A 16 -12.90 20.37 24.29
CA ASN A 16 -11.91 21.34 24.80
C ASN A 16 -10.63 21.40 23.94
N GLY A 17 -10.62 20.91 22.70
CA GLY A 17 -9.43 20.96 21.83
C GLY A 17 -8.30 20.01 22.24
N VAL A 18 -8.49 19.12 23.21
CA VAL A 18 -7.49 18.13 23.64
C VAL A 18 -7.60 16.90 22.75
N THR A 19 -6.51 16.60 22.04
CA THR A 19 -6.40 15.39 21.23
C THR A 19 -6.18 14.17 22.13
N LYS A 20 -7.05 13.18 22.05
CA LYS A 20 -6.89 11.90 22.75
C LYS A 20 -6.60 10.80 21.73
N PRO A 21 -5.55 9.97 21.90
CA PRO A 21 -5.31 8.86 21.00
C PRO A 21 -6.50 7.90 21.03
N LEU A 22 -6.96 7.53 19.82
CA LEU A 22 -8.01 6.53 19.65
C LEU A 22 -7.38 5.15 19.45
N ALA A 23 -7.89 4.12 20.10
CA ALA A 23 -7.53 2.74 19.83
C ALA A 23 -8.07 2.31 18.45
N ASN A 24 -7.49 1.27 17.84
CA ASN A 24 -7.86 0.84 16.48
C ASN A 24 -9.34 0.47 16.31
N ASP A 25 -9.96 -0.09 17.33
CA ASP A 25 -11.39 -0.41 17.39
C ASP A 25 -12.28 0.85 17.47
N GLN A 26 -11.71 2.01 17.81
CA GLN A 26 -12.45 3.27 17.93
C GLN A 26 -12.53 4.05 16.60
N VAL A 27 -11.75 3.69 15.59
CA VAL A 27 -11.86 4.32 14.25
C VAL A 27 -13.14 3.90 13.56
N ASP A 28 -13.52 2.62 13.70
CA ASP A 28 -14.78 2.12 13.20
C ASP A 28 -15.99 2.77 13.90
N LEU A 29 -15.79 3.34 15.11
CA LEU A 29 -16.82 4.10 15.81
C LEU A 29 -17.17 5.41 15.11
N LEU A 30 -16.22 6.09 14.47
CA LEU A 30 -16.46 7.35 13.74
C LEU A 30 -17.40 7.17 12.56
N ILE A 31 -17.43 5.97 11.97
CA ILE A 31 -18.28 5.62 10.83
C ILE A 31 -19.70 5.26 11.28
N GLN A 32 -19.89 4.86 12.56
CA GLN A 32 -21.18 4.40 13.07
C GLN A 32 -22.24 5.51 13.00
N GLN A 33 -23.48 5.12 12.70
CA GLN A 33 -24.58 6.06 12.47
C GLN A 33 -24.90 6.96 13.68
N HIS A 34 -24.68 6.49 14.90
CA HIS A 34 -24.97 7.24 16.13
C HIS A 34 -23.89 8.30 16.47
N VAL A 35 -22.74 8.28 15.81
CA VAL A 35 -21.72 9.29 16.00
C VAL A 35 -22.05 10.48 15.11
N THR A 36 -22.32 11.61 15.70
CA THR A 36 -22.60 12.88 15.00
C THR A 36 -21.55 13.92 15.34
N PHE A 37 -21.28 14.80 14.41
CA PHE A 37 -20.37 15.92 14.57
C PHE A 37 -21.16 17.22 14.56
N ARG A 38 -20.79 18.16 15.41
CA ARG A 38 -21.46 19.47 15.46
C ARG A 38 -21.24 20.29 14.18
N ASP A 39 -20.00 20.24 13.68
CA ASP A 39 -19.58 20.98 12.49
C ASP A 39 -18.36 20.28 11.91
N LEU A 40 -18.59 19.37 10.97
CA LEU A 40 -17.53 18.58 10.34
C LEU A 40 -17.09 19.31 9.06
N ALA A 41 -15.99 20.05 9.16
CA ALA A 41 -15.45 20.85 8.06
C ALA A 41 -14.39 20.10 7.22
N LEU A 42 -13.66 19.15 7.81
CA LEU A 42 -12.59 18.42 7.13
C LEU A 42 -12.57 16.94 7.53
N VAL A 43 -12.52 16.07 6.54
CA VAL A 43 -12.30 14.62 6.68
C VAL A 43 -10.96 14.29 6.06
N VAL A 44 -10.06 13.63 6.82
CA VAL A 44 -8.80 13.11 6.31
C VAL A 44 -8.83 11.59 6.37
N VAL A 45 -8.69 10.95 5.22
CA VAL A 45 -8.65 9.49 5.07
C VAL A 45 -7.24 9.09 4.63
N ASP A 46 -6.51 8.45 5.52
CA ASP A 46 -5.20 7.90 5.21
C ASP A 46 -5.33 6.41 4.84
N GLU A 47 -4.44 5.92 3.97
CA GLU A 47 -4.46 4.55 3.43
C GLU A 47 -5.84 4.18 2.84
N GLN A 48 -6.26 4.95 1.85
CA GLN A 48 -7.60 4.87 1.22
C GLN A 48 -8.06 3.43 0.89
N HIS A 49 -7.14 2.56 0.49
CA HIS A 49 -7.45 1.18 0.10
C HIS A 49 -8.06 0.33 1.24
N ARG A 50 -7.95 0.78 2.49
CA ARG A 50 -8.54 0.13 3.68
C ARG A 50 -10.00 0.47 3.91
N PHE A 51 -10.47 1.54 3.28
CA PHE A 51 -11.86 1.99 3.42
C PHE A 51 -12.65 1.65 2.16
N GLY A 52 -13.74 0.93 2.34
CA GLY A 52 -14.72 0.72 1.27
C GLY A 52 -15.34 2.05 0.81
N VAL A 53 -15.82 2.09 -0.42
CA VAL A 53 -16.47 3.28 -1.00
C VAL A 53 -17.65 3.75 -0.13
N ALA A 54 -18.45 2.79 0.38
CA ALA A 54 -19.59 3.07 1.26
C ALA A 54 -19.17 3.73 2.58
N GLN A 55 -18.06 3.30 3.19
CA GLN A 55 -17.57 3.85 4.46
C GLN A 55 -17.10 5.30 4.29
N ARG A 56 -16.45 5.62 3.17
CA ARG A 56 -16.04 7.00 2.83
C ARG A 56 -17.25 7.91 2.59
N GLY A 57 -18.25 7.40 1.89
CA GLY A 57 -19.53 8.09 1.73
C GLY A 57 -20.16 8.43 3.07
N THR A 58 -20.26 7.46 3.97
CA THR A 58 -20.83 7.66 5.32
C THR A 58 -20.10 8.75 6.12
N LEU A 59 -18.77 8.85 6.04
CA LEU A 59 -18.02 9.91 6.71
C LEU A 59 -18.32 11.28 6.12
N ARG A 60 -18.42 11.37 4.81
CA ARG A 60 -18.74 12.62 4.11
C ARG A 60 -20.16 13.09 4.41
N ASP A 61 -21.10 12.16 4.51
CA ASP A 61 -22.51 12.44 4.80
C ASP A 61 -22.77 12.90 6.26
N LYS A 62 -21.76 12.85 7.14
CA LYS A 62 -21.85 13.33 8.54
C LYS A 62 -21.65 14.83 8.69
N GLY A 63 -21.29 15.54 7.63
CA GLY A 63 -21.15 16.99 7.61
C GLY A 63 -21.90 17.63 6.47
N ASP A 64 -22.00 18.94 6.49
CA ASP A 64 -22.55 19.73 5.38
C ASP A 64 -21.44 20.00 4.36
N SER A 65 -21.23 19.04 3.42
CA SER A 65 -20.18 19.10 2.39
C SER A 65 -18.75 19.30 2.95
N PRO A 66 -18.26 18.46 3.86
CA PRO A 66 -16.92 18.62 4.43
C PRO A 66 -15.85 18.47 3.35
N HIS A 67 -14.79 19.26 3.44
CA HIS A 67 -13.60 19.03 2.63
C HIS A 67 -13.05 17.65 2.92
N THR A 68 -12.64 16.92 1.87
CA THR A 68 -12.12 15.56 2.04
C THR A 68 -10.73 15.48 1.46
N LEU A 69 -9.76 15.16 2.31
CA LEU A 69 -8.39 14.83 1.92
C LEU A 69 -8.20 13.32 1.99
N VAL A 70 -7.87 12.71 0.86
CA VAL A 70 -7.59 11.29 0.76
C VAL A 70 -6.11 11.11 0.51
N MET A 71 -5.46 10.29 1.34
CA MET A 71 -4.03 10.00 1.23
C MET A 71 -3.81 8.51 0.98
N SER A 72 -2.78 8.18 0.23
CA SER A 72 -2.32 6.80 0.03
C SER A 72 -0.80 6.77 -0.03
N ALA A 73 -0.19 5.86 0.73
CA ALA A 73 1.24 5.59 0.62
C ALA A 73 1.54 4.57 -0.51
N THR A 74 0.50 3.92 -1.06
CA THR A 74 0.66 3.09 -2.25
C THR A 74 0.71 4.01 -3.46
N PRO A 75 1.83 4.08 -4.19
CA PRO A 75 1.89 4.89 -5.39
C PRO A 75 0.85 4.40 -6.40
N ILE A 76 0.02 5.32 -6.85
CA ILE A 76 -0.95 5.06 -7.90
C ILE A 76 -0.35 5.60 -9.20
N PRO A 77 -0.29 4.81 -10.28
CA PRO A 77 0.16 5.32 -11.57
C PRO A 77 -0.55 6.64 -11.89
N ARG A 78 0.20 7.65 -12.35
CA ARG A 78 -0.39 8.98 -12.65
C ARG A 78 -1.56 8.87 -13.63
N SER A 79 -1.44 8.02 -14.62
CA SER A 79 -2.51 7.73 -15.58
C SER A 79 -3.78 7.22 -14.93
N LEU A 80 -3.62 6.35 -13.94
CA LEU A 80 -4.73 5.79 -13.21
C LEU A 80 -5.37 6.81 -12.25
N ALA A 81 -4.56 7.63 -11.59
CA ALA A 81 -5.05 8.70 -10.75
C ALA A 81 -5.91 9.69 -11.53
N LEU A 82 -5.50 10.09 -12.73
CA LEU A 82 -6.23 10.99 -13.62
C LEU A 82 -7.57 10.42 -14.11
N THR A 83 -7.69 9.10 -14.22
CA THR A 83 -8.91 8.45 -14.71
C THR A 83 -9.87 8.06 -13.59
N VAL A 84 -9.36 7.51 -12.49
CA VAL A 84 -10.19 7.02 -11.37
C VAL A 84 -10.64 8.14 -10.46
N TYR A 85 -9.78 9.16 -10.30
CA TYR A 85 -10.04 10.32 -9.44
C TYR A 85 -10.18 11.60 -10.25
N GLY A 86 -10.77 11.50 -11.45
CA GLY A 86 -10.93 12.64 -12.38
C GLY A 86 -11.72 13.81 -11.81
N ASP A 87 -12.53 13.57 -10.78
CA ASP A 87 -13.32 14.54 -10.03
C ASP A 87 -12.57 15.14 -8.81
N LEU A 88 -11.34 14.66 -8.54
CA LEU A 88 -10.53 15.13 -7.43
C LEU A 88 -9.29 15.91 -7.91
N ASP A 89 -8.87 16.87 -7.11
CA ASP A 89 -7.56 17.49 -7.26
C ASP A 89 -6.48 16.55 -6.71
N VAL A 90 -5.43 16.30 -7.50
CA VAL A 90 -4.35 15.38 -7.15
C VAL A 90 -3.08 16.17 -6.83
N SER A 91 -2.57 15.97 -5.62
CA SER A 91 -1.25 16.46 -5.20
C SER A 91 -0.30 15.27 -5.05
N VAL A 92 0.88 15.39 -5.61
CA VAL A 92 1.91 14.34 -5.60
C VAL A 92 3.09 14.78 -4.74
N ILE A 93 3.53 13.90 -3.83
CA ILE A 93 4.77 14.06 -3.08
C ILE A 93 5.75 13.06 -3.70
N ASP A 94 6.74 13.56 -4.43
CA ASP A 94 7.72 12.79 -5.20
C ASP A 94 9.15 12.93 -4.66
N GLU A 95 9.33 13.67 -3.55
CA GLU A 95 10.60 13.82 -2.87
C GLU A 95 10.65 13.03 -1.57
N LEU A 96 11.83 12.48 -1.26
CA LEU A 96 12.08 11.86 0.04
C LEU A 96 12.35 12.94 1.11
N PRO A 97 12.00 12.69 2.38
CA PRO A 97 12.38 13.57 3.48
C PRO A 97 13.89 13.76 3.53
N PRO A 98 14.37 14.95 3.93
CA PRO A 98 15.79 15.22 4.08
C PRO A 98 16.47 14.21 5.01
N GLY A 99 17.66 13.73 4.63
CA GLY A 99 18.46 12.78 5.42
C GLY A 99 18.04 11.29 5.27
N ARG A 100 17.06 11.00 4.45
CA ARG A 100 16.70 9.60 4.17
C ARG A 100 17.62 9.03 3.10
N GLU A 101 18.33 7.95 3.44
CA GLU A 101 19.18 7.23 2.50
C GLU A 101 18.37 6.22 1.67
N GLU A 102 18.92 5.92 0.49
CA GLU A 102 18.38 4.87 -0.37
C GLU A 102 18.54 3.49 0.28
N ILE A 103 17.53 2.63 0.13
CA ILE A 103 17.53 1.28 0.66
C ILE A 103 18.17 0.36 -0.38
N GLU A 104 19.32 -0.22 -0.07
CA GLU A 104 19.97 -1.17 -0.96
C GLU A 104 19.12 -2.43 -1.10
N THR A 105 18.56 -2.63 -2.28
CA THR A 105 17.70 -3.78 -2.58
C THR A 105 18.49 -4.82 -3.36
N ARG A 106 18.40 -6.09 -2.95
CA ARG A 106 19.08 -7.22 -3.62
C ARG A 106 18.13 -8.39 -3.78
N TRP A 107 18.03 -8.89 -4.98
CA TRP A 107 17.36 -10.13 -5.26
C TRP A 107 18.36 -11.29 -5.19
N LEU A 108 18.02 -12.30 -4.36
CA LEU A 108 18.86 -13.43 -4.02
C LEU A 108 18.19 -14.75 -4.43
N LEU A 109 18.98 -15.67 -4.92
CA LEU A 109 18.56 -17.03 -5.24
C LEU A 109 18.63 -17.95 -4.00
N PRO A 110 17.95 -19.11 -3.97
CA PRO A 110 17.92 -20.01 -2.82
C PRO A 110 19.31 -20.46 -2.35
N ARG A 111 20.27 -20.60 -3.26
CA ARG A 111 21.67 -20.94 -2.95
C ARG A 111 22.42 -19.85 -2.17
N GLU A 112 21.89 -18.63 -2.14
CA GLU A 112 22.49 -17.49 -1.44
C GLU A 112 21.91 -17.28 -0.03
N ARG A 113 20.96 -18.12 0.38
CA ARG A 113 20.25 -18.03 1.67
C ARG A 113 21.21 -18.02 2.87
N GLU A 114 22.18 -18.90 2.90
CA GLU A 114 23.16 -18.96 3.99
C GLU A 114 23.98 -17.67 4.07
N ARG A 115 24.33 -17.09 2.94
CA ARG A 115 25.02 -15.80 2.88
C ARG A 115 24.13 -14.67 3.38
N ALA A 116 22.84 -14.70 3.05
CA ALA A 116 21.88 -13.74 3.58
C ALA A 116 21.80 -13.85 5.12
N TYR A 117 21.67 -15.04 5.68
CA TYR A 117 21.63 -15.24 7.13
C TYR A 117 22.92 -14.79 7.84
N ALA A 118 24.09 -15.05 7.24
CA ALA A 118 25.35 -14.53 7.76
C ALA A 118 25.39 -13.00 7.75
N PHE A 119 24.86 -12.37 6.71
CA PHE A 119 24.73 -10.91 6.64
C PHE A 119 23.78 -10.37 7.72
N LEU A 120 22.60 -11.00 7.92
CA LEU A 120 21.69 -10.61 9.00
C LEU A 120 22.39 -10.64 10.36
N ARG A 121 23.14 -11.69 10.63
CA ARG A 121 23.92 -11.85 11.87
C ARG A 121 24.91 -10.69 12.05
N SER A 122 25.68 -10.35 11.02
CA SER A 122 26.63 -9.24 11.09
C SER A 122 25.97 -7.89 11.38
N GLN A 123 24.76 -7.66 10.87
CA GLN A 123 24.00 -6.46 11.16
C GLN A 123 23.50 -6.42 12.62
N ILE A 124 23.07 -7.57 13.14
CA ILE A 124 22.65 -7.70 14.54
C ILE A 124 23.83 -7.51 15.49
N GLU A 125 24.99 -8.07 15.17
CA GLU A 125 26.24 -7.87 15.93
C GLU A 125 26.67 -6.38 15.95
N SER A 126 26.29 -5.62 14.92
CA SER A 126 26.47 -4.16 14.85
C SER A 126 25.37 -3.38 15.60
N GLY A 127 24.50 -4.07 16.35
CA GLY A 127 23.41 -3.48 17.12
C GLY A 127 22.16 -3.12 16.32
N ARG A 128 21.99 -3.65 15.12
CA ARG A 128 20.81 -3.43 14.27
C ARG A 128 19.76 -4.50 14.49
N GLN A 129 18.52 -4.19 14.06
CA GLN A 129 17.41 -5.14 14.11
C GLN A 129 16.94 -5.51 12.71
N VAL A 130 16.29 -6.66 12.60
CA VAL A 130 15.95 -7.29 11.34
C VAL A 130 14.49 -7.67 11.30
N PHE A 131 13.83 -7.43 10.15
CA PHE A 131 12.56 -8.05 9.80
C PHE A 131 12.79 -9.25 8.88
N ILE A 132 12.14 -10.38 9.16
CA ILE A 132 12.02 -11.50 8.22
C ILE A 132 10.54 -11.70 7.90
N LEU A 133 10.18 -11.56 6.64
CA LEU A 133 8.82 -11.66 6.16
C LEU A 133 8.62 -12.96 5.37
N TYR A 134 7.59 -13.71 5.72
CA TYR A 134 7.15 -14.90 4.98
C TYR A 134 5.82 -14.63 4.25
N PRO A 135 5.65 -15.19 3.03
CA PRO A 135 4.37 -15.08 2.32
C PRO A 135 3.27 -15.86 3.03
N LEU A 136 2.04 -15.36 2.90
CA LEU A 136 0.86 -16.12 3.27
C LEU A 136 0.66 -17.27 2.28
N ILE A 137 0.31 -18.45 2.77
CA ILE A 137 -0.05 -19.61 1.94
C ILE A 137 -1.58 -19.64 1.84
N GLU A 138 -2.13 -19.49 0.65
CA GLU A 138 -3.57 -19.27 0.40
C GLU A 138 -4.55 -20.39 0.83
N GLU A 139 -4.08 -21.53 1.37
CA GLU A 139 -4.93 -22.69 1.62
C GLU A 139 -5.92 -22.58 2.80
N SER A 140 -5.61 -21.89 3.82
CA SER A 140 -6.49 -21.41 4.92
C SER A 140 -5.68 -20.65 5.97
N ASP A 141 -6.36 -19.71 6.65
CA ASP A 141 -5.74 -18.98 7.78
C ASP A 141 -5.10 -19.87 8.88
N LYS A 142 -5.50 -21.15 9.03
CA LYS A 142 -4.92 -22.07 10.01
C LYS A 142 -3.59 -22.66 9.53
N VAL A 143 -3.45 -22.90 8.25
CA VAL A 143 -2.22 -23.42 7.63
C VAL A 143 -1.15 -22.33 7.61
N GLU A 144 -1.54 -21.09 7.31
CA GLU A 144 -0.65 -19.93 7.31
C GLU A 144 0.02 -19.66 8.66
N ALA A 145 -0.79 -19.60 9.73
CA ALA A 145 -0.26 -19.38 11.06
C ALA A 145 0.69 -20.50 11.49
N ARG A 146 0.43 -21.75 11.08
CA ARG A 146 1.27 -22.88 11.39
C ARG A 146 2.59 -22.82 10.61
N ALA A 147 2.57 -22.51 9.32
CA ALA A 147 3.77 -22.37 8.52
C ALA A 147 4.71 -21.27 9.05
N ALA A 148 4.16 -20.13 9.49
CA ALA A 148 4.93 -19.07 10.11
C ALA A 148 5.54 -19.49 11.46
N VAL A 149 4.82 -20.28 12.25
CA VAL A 149 5.33 -20.84 13.50
C VAL A 149 6.44 -21.87 13.24
N ASP A 150 6.23 -22.79 12.29
CA ASP A 150 7.22 -23.81 11.94
C ASP A 150 8.54 -23.17 11.45
N GLU A 151 8.46 -22.13 10.63
CA GLU A 151 9.64 -21.38 10.16
C GLU A 151 10.29 -20.57 11.29
N TYR A 152 9.52 -19.95 12.15
CA TYR A 152 10.04 -19.26 13.34
C TYR A 152 10.80 -20.23 14.25
N GLU A 153 10.24 -21.42 14.53
CA GLU A 153 10.90 -22.44 15.36
C GLU A 153 12.19 -22.95 14.70
N ARG A 154 12.20 -23.15 13.38
CA ARG A 154 13.39 -23.51 12.63
C ARG A 154 14.46 -22.43 12.73
N LEU A 155 14.12 -21.18 12.51
CA LEU A 155 15.06 -20.05 12.62
C LEU A 155 15.63 -19.95 14.02
N GLN A 156 14.81 -20.06 15.06
CA GLN A 156 15.23 -19.96 16.45
C GLN A 156 16.13 -21.12 16.87
N ARG A 157 15.82 -22.36 16.44
CA ARG A 157 16.55 -23.55 16.86
C ARG A 157 17.82 -23.77 16.05
N ASP A 158 17.73 -23.62 14.72
CA ASP A 158 18.77 -24.14 13.81
C ASP A 158 19.67 -23.02 13.24
N ILE A 159 19.17 -21.80 13.11
CA ILE A 159 19.88 -20.70 12.42
C ILE A 159 20.37 -19.63 13.41
N PHE A 160 19.52 -19.19 14.32
CA PHE A 160 19.80 -18.12 15.26
C PHE A 160 19.51 -18.52 16.72
N PRO A 161 20.13 -19.61 17.24
CA PRO A 161 19.83 -20.13 18.59
C PRO A 161 20.24 -19.18 19.71
N ASP A 162 21.15 -18.28 19.44
CA ASP A 162 21.76 -17.31 20.35
C ASP A 162 21.07 -15.93 20.30
N LEU A 163 20.13 -15.74 19.39
CA LEU A 163 19.42 -14.47 19.22
C LEU A 163 17.97 -14.54 19.73
N THR A 164 17.44 -13.40 20.14
CA THR A 164 16.02 -13.29 20.52
C THR A 164 15.17 -12.99 19.29
N LEU A 165 14.27 -13.92 18.94
CA LEU A 165 13.31 -13.77 17.88
C LEU A 165 11.91 -13.47 18.43
N GLY A 166 11.17 -12.62 17.74
CA GLY A 166 9.72 -12.39 17.94
C GLY A 166 8.94 -12.92 16.75
N LEU A 167 7.76 -13.50 16.99
CA LEU A 167 6.85 -13.93 15.92
C LEU A 167 5.58 -13.09 15.92
N MET A 168 5.16 -12.61 14.75
CA MET A 168 3.92 -11.87 14.57
C MET A 168 3.14 -12.35 13.34
N HIS A 169 1.90 -12.76 13.54
CA HIS A 169 1.02 -13.19 12.46
C HIS A 169 -0.43 -12.73 12.64
N GLY A 170 -1.25 -12.86 11.60
CA GLY A 170 -2.61 -12.32 11.53
C GLY A 170 -3.52 -12.72 12.68
N LYS A 171 -3.44 -13.97 13.16
CA LYS A 171 -4.34 -14.55 14.18
C LYS A 171 -4.03 -14.17 15.62
N MET A 172 -2.90 -13.53 15.88
CA MET A 172 -2.57 -13.09 17.23
C MET A 172 -3.51 -11.99 17.69
N LYS A 173 -3.84 -12.01 18.97
CA LYS A 173 -4.63 -10.95 19.60
C LYS A 173 -3.87 -9.62 19.59
N ALA A 174 -4.59 -8.51 19.53
CA ALA A 174 -4.00 -7.17 19.50
C ALA A 174 -2.99 -6.95 20.65
N LYS A 175 -3.32 -7.38 21.86
CA LYS A 175 -2.46 -7.28 23.05
C LYS A 175 -1.14 -8.06 22.89
N GLU A 176 -1.17 -9.22 22.26
CA GLU A 176 0.02 -10.05 22.01
C GLU A 176 0.93 -9.37 20.95
N LYS A 177 0.33 -8.87 19.88
CA LYS A 177 1.03 -8.10 18.85
C LYS A 177 1.68 -6.85 19.45
N ASP A 178 0.96 -6.14 20.31
CA ASP A 178 1.47 -4.95 20.98
C ASP A 178 2.67 -5.25 21.91
N ALA A 179 2.62 -6.35 22.65
CA ALA A 179 3.72 -6.77 23.52
C ALA A 179 4.99 -7.09 22.70
N ILE A 180 4.86 -7.87 21.61
CA ILE A 180 5.99 -8.21 20.73
C ILE A 180 6.56 -6.95 20.06
N MET A 181 5.69 -6.05 19.59
CA MET A 181 6.13 -4.80 19.00
C MET A 181 6.83 -3.87 19.99
N THR A 182 6.43 -3.89 21.25
CA THR A 182 7.08 -3.14 22.31
C THR A 182 8.48 -3.68 22.57
N SER A 183 8.62 -4.99 22.78
CA SER A 183 9.93 -5.66 22.95
C SER A 183 10.86 -5.43 21.74
N PHE A 184 10.32 -5.47 20.51
CA PHE A 184 11.12 -5.17 19.32
C PHE A 184 11.55 -3.70 19.26
N ARG A 185 10.69 -2.76 19.63
CA ARG A 185 11.02 -1.34 19.67
C ARG A 185 12.06 -0.99 20.74
N GLU A 186 12.02 -1.69 21.87
CA GLU A 186 12.94 -1.53 22.99
C GLU A 186 14.30 -2.22 22.74
N GLY A 187 14.44 -2.95 21.63
CA GLY A 187 15.68 -3.62 21.24
C GLY A 187 15.92 -4.97 21.93
N GLU A 188 14.96 -5.47 22.72
CA GLU A 188 15.05 -6.76 23.39
C GLU A 188 14.92 -7.92 22.39
N THR A 189 14.17 -7.70 21.29
CA THR A 189 14.03 -8.64 20.18
C THR A 189 14.94 -8.21 19.03
N HIS A 190 15.81 -9.11 18.56
CA HIS A 190 16.76 -8.85 17.47
C HIS A 190 16.14 -9.02 16.09
N ILE A 191 15.33 -10.07 15.93
CA ILE A 191 14.68 -10.42 14.66
C ILE A 191 13.18 -10.50 14.89
N LEU A 192 12.41 -9.77 14.09
CA LEU A 192 10.95 -9.92 14.04
C LEU A 192 10.55 -10.73 12.81
N VAL A 193 10.15 -11.97 13.05
CA VAL A 193 9.58 -12.86 12.02
C VAL A 193 8.09 -12.56 11.88
N SER A 194 7.62 -12.31 10.67
CA SER A 194 6.20 -11.98 10.46
C SER A 194 5.67 -12.48 9.12
N THR A 195 4.35 -12.57 9.04
CA THR A 195 3.62 -12.62 7.78
C THR A 195 3.30 -11.20 7.30
N SER A 196 2.51 -11.02 6.25
CA SER A 196 2.15 -9.72 5.65
C SER A 196 1.54 -8.66 6.61
N VAL A 197 1.30 -9.01 7.88
CA VAL A 197 0.76 -8.11 8.92
C VAL A 197 1.65 -6.88 9.20
N ILE A 198 2.92 -6.90 8.75
CA ILE A 198 3.84 -5.75 8.89
C ILE A 198 3.47 -4.56 7.98
N GLU A 199 2.52 -4.71 7.07
CA GLU A 199 2.17 -3.66 6.10
C GLU A 199 1.84 -2.31 6.75
N VAL A 200 1.46 -2.26 8.03
CA VAL A 200 0.90 -1.04 8.62
C VAL A 200 1.48 -0.67 9.98
N GLY A 201 1.88 0.60 10.08
CA GLY A 201 2.07 1.30 11.35
C GLY A 201 3.30 0.92 12.17
N ILE A 202 4.23 0.14 11.61
CA ILE A 202 5.47 -0.20 12.29
C ILE A 202 6.54 0.84 11.95
N ASP A 203 7.00 1.54 12.97
CA ASP A 203 8.12 2.47 12.89
C ASP A 203 9.17 2.08 13.93
N VAL A 204 10.26 1.48 13.44
CA VAL A 204 11.42 1.08 14.27
C VAL A 204 12.68 1.55 13.56
N PRO A 205 13.22 2.72 13.89
CA PRO A 205 14.36 3.33 13.20
C PRO A 205 15.61 2.44 13.20
N ASN A 206 15.81 1.60 14.23
CA ASN A 206 16.92 0.68 14.34
C ASN A 206 16.78 -0.61 13.51
N ALA A 207 15.59 -0.88 12.95
CA ALA A 207 15.39 -2.00 12.03
C ALA A 207 15.86 -1.61 10.63
N THR A 208 17.05 -2.04 10.27
CA THR A 208 17.74 -1.65 9.04
C THR A 208 17.73 -2.72 7.95
N VAL A 209 17.33 -3.94 8.27
CA VAL A 209 17.28 -5.02 7.29
C VAL A 209 15.88 -5.61 7.20
N MET A 210 15.39 -5.74 5.97
CA MET A 210 14.20 -6.48 5.61
C MET A 210 14.60 -7.68 4.75
N LEU A 211 14.39 -8.89 5.23
CA LEU A 211 14.48 -10.10 4.42
C LEU A 211 13.07 -10.57 4.06
N ILE A 212 12.77 -10.72 2.78
CA ILE A 212 11.49 -11.21 2.28
C ILE A 212 11.70 -12.59 1.66
N GLU A 213 11.21 -13.62 2.33
CA GLU A 213 11.21 -15.00 1.84
C GLU A 213 10.06 -15.19 0.85
N GLY A 214 10.27 -15.98 -0.20
CA GLY A 214 9.26 -16.20 -1.23
C GLY A 214 8.81 -14.90 -1.90
N ALA A 215 9.74 -14.00 -2.20
CA ALA A 215 9.45 -12.68 -2.76
C ALA A 215 8.70 -12.73 -4.10
N ASP A 216 8.81 -13.84 -4.84
CA ASP A 216 8.07 -14.14 -6.05
C ASP A 216 6.54 -14.21 -5.86
N ARG A 217 6.07 -14.44 -4.64
CA ARG A 217 4.65 -14.56 -4.31
C ARG A 217 3.97 -13.23 -4.00
N PHE A 218 4.76 -12.16 -3.82
CA PHE A 218 4.22 -10.83 -3.50
C PHE A 218 4.05 -9.95 -4.75
N GLY A 219 3.03 -9.10 -4.74
CA GLY A 219 2.88 -8.05 -5.73
C GLY A 219 3.93 -6.95 -5.59
N LEU A 220 4.19 -6.22 -6.69
CA LEU A 220 5.21 -5.17 -6.71
C LEU A 220 4.92 -4.04 -5.70
N ALA A 221 3.66 -3.64 -5.58
CA ALA A 221 3.23 -2.67 -4.59
C ALA A 221 3.47 -3.14 -3.14
N GLN A 222 3.23 -4.43 -2.84
CA GLN A 222 3.50 -5.00 -1.52
C GLN A 222 5.00 -5.02 -1.20
N LEU A 223 5.83 -5.48 -2.15
CA LEU A 223 7.29 -5.47 -1.99
C LEU A 223 7.81 -4.05 -1.72
N HIS A 224 7.26 -3.05 -2.43
CA HIS A 224 7.60 -1.65 -2.20
C HIS A 224 7.19 -1.18 -0.80
N GLN A 225 6.01 -1.53 -0.33
CA GLN A 225 5.54 -1.20 1.03
C GLN A 225 6.41 -1.85 2.11
N PHE A 226 6.78 -3.14 1.94
CA PHE A 226 7.67 -3.84 2.87
C PHE A 226 9.07 -3.22 2.90
N ARG A 227 9.64 -2.91 1.73
CA ARG A 227 10.90 -2.19 1.64
C ARG A 227 10.85 -0.86 2.41
N GLY A 228 9.77 -0.13 2.32
CA GLY A 228 9.56 1.14 3.04
C GLY A 228 9.43 1.02 4.56
N ARG A 229 9.44 -0.20 5.13
CA ARG A 229 9.44 -0.41 6.58
C ARG A 229 10.84 -0.28 7.21
N VAL A 230 11.88 -0.35 6.42
CA VAL A 230 13.26 -0.03 6.82
C VAL A 230 13.69 1.30 6.22
N GLY A 231 14.89 1.79 6.55
CA GLY A 231 15.38 3.09 6.05
C GLY A 231 14.71 4.29 6.71
N ARG A 232 14.32 4.17 7.99
CA ARG A 232 13.67 5.25 8.77
C ARG A 232 14.60 5.87 9.80
N GLY A 233 15.79 5.32 9.97
CA GLY A 233 16.84 5.82 10.84
C GLY A 233 18.01 6.41 10.05
N GLU A 234 19.10 6.74 10.79
CA GLU A 234 20.33 7.32 10.24
C GLU A 234 21.29 6.27 9.65
N HIS A 235 20.91 4.99 9.66
CA HIS A 235 21.77 3.90 9.26
C HIS A 235 21.35 3.34 7.90
N ARG A 236 22.37 3.00 7.12
CA ARG A 236 22.15 2.33 5.82
C ARG A 236 21.27 1.10 5.97
N SER A 237 20.30 0.98 5.10
CA SER A 237 19.29 -0.05 5.18
C SER A 237 19.24 -0.93 3.94
N TYR A 238 18.80 -2.17 4.13
CA TYR A 238 18.87 -3.22 3.14
C TYR A 238 17.52 -3.94 3.01
N CYS A 239 17.14 -4.25 1.78
CA CYS A 239 16.00 -5.10 1.47
C CYS A 239 16.47 -6.29 0.64
N LEU A 240 16.42 -7.48 1.23
CA LEU A 240 16.84 -8.73 0.62
C LEU A 240 15.60 -9.51 0.18
N LEU A 241 15.49 -9.78 -1.12
CA LEU A 241 14.39 -10.51 -1.73
C LEU A 241 14.85 -11.93 -2.05
N LEU A 242 14.38 -12.92 -1.33
CA LEU A 242 14.73 -14.31 -1.54
C LEU A 242 13.58 -15.01 -2.26
N SER A 243 13.82 -15.58 -3.42
CA SER A 243 12.79 -16.23 -4.22
C SER A 243 13.30 -17.53 -4.84
N ASP A 244 12.37 -18.36 -5.27
CA ASP A 244 12.67 -19.48 -6.13
C ASP A 244 13.32 -19.03 -7.45
N THR A 245 13.90 -19.99 -8.19
CA THR A 245 14.55 -19.68 -9.46
C THR A 245 13.50 -19.27 -10.49
N VAL A 246 13.63 -18.04 -10.99
CA VAL A 246 12.80 -17.47 -12.08
C VAL A 246 13.70 -17.06 -13.24
N SER A 247 13.22 -17.16 -14.46
CA SER A 247 14.00 -16.86 -15.67
C SER A 247 13.22 -15.98 -16.64
N PRO A 248 13.89 -15.05 -17.33
CA PRO A 248 13.26 -14.23 -18.38
C PRO A 248 12.92 -15.04 -19.63
N GLU A 249 13.57 -16.19 -19.84
CA GLU A 249 13.29 -17.09 -20.98
C GLU A 249 12.09 -17.99 -20.73
N ASP A 250 11.71 -18.21 -19.48
CA ASP A 250 10.55 -19.03 -19.11
C ASP A 250 9.27 -18.18 -19.12
N PRO A 251 8.32 -18.44 -20.04
CA PRO A 251 7.07 -17.67 -20.11
C PRO A 251 6.24 -17.70 -18.81
N GLN A 252 6.38 -18.76 -17.97
CA GLN A 252 5.62 -18.90 -16.73
C GLN A 252 6.19 -18.02 -15.61
N THR A 253 7.50 -17.80 -15.60
CA THR A 253 8.19 -17.05 -14.55
C THR A 253 8.67 -15.67 -14.99
N ARG A 254 8.57 -15.35 -16.29
CA ARG A 254 9.03 -14.07 -16.88
C ARG A 254 8.46 -12.85 -16.17
N THR A 255 7.15 -12.80 -15.97
CA THR A 255 6.48 -11.66 -15.31
C THR A 255 6.98 -11.49 -13.87
N THR A 256 7.23 -12.59 -13.17
CA THR A 256 7.82 -12.59 -11.83
C THR A 256 9.25 -12.08 -11.86
N TRP A 257 10.05 -12.52 -12.84
CA TRP A 257 11.40 -12.04 -13.06
C TRP A 257 11.43 -10.52 -13.29
N GLU A 258 10.58 -10.02 -14.20
CA GLU A 258 10.47 -8.58 -14.49
C GLU A 258 10.08 -7.77 -13.25
N ARG A 259 9.20 -8.30 -12.41
CA ARG A 259 8.76 -7.68 -11.17
C ARG A 259 9.88 -7.60 -10.13
N LEU A 260 10.62 -8.71 -9.90
CA LEU A 260 11.74 -8.75 -8.95
C LEU A 260 12.90 -7.87 -9.41
N ARG A 261 13.14 -7.79 -10.70
CA ARG A 261 14.12 -6.86 -11.28
C ARG A 261 13.69 -5.41 -11.09
N ALA A 262 12.45 -5.07 -11.37
CA ALA A 262 11.95 -3.71 -11.20
C ALA A 262 12.14 -3.20 -9.76
N ILE A 263 11.83 -4.00 -8.73
CA ILE A 263 12.01 -3.58 -7.33
C ILE A 263 13.48 -3.50 -6.92
N GLU A 264 14.38 -4.27 -7.54
CA GLU A 264 15.84 -4.19 -7.34
C GLU A 264 16.42 -2.93 -7.99
N ASP A 265 15.99 -2.61 -9.22
CA ASP A 265 16.59 -1.57 -10.06
C ASP A 265 16.12 -0.14 -9.72
N THR A 266 14.95 0.05 -9.10
CA THR A 266 14.44 1.39 -8.76
C THR A 266 13.84 1.48 -7.36
N GLN A 267 13.97 2.67 -6.78
CA GLN A 267 13.31 3.04 -5.52
C GLN A 267 12.08 3.92 -5.73
N ASP A 268 11.90 4.44 -6.94
CA ASP A 268 10.77 5.28 -7.29
C ASP A 268 9.47 4.47 -7.29
N GLY A 269 8.59 4.76 -6.33
CA GLY A 269 7.31 4.09 -6.19
C GLY A 269 6.36 4.32 -7.36
N PHE A 270 6.44 5.47 -8.04
CA PHE A 270 5.58 5.74 -9.21
C PHE A 270 6.02 4.92 -10.41
N LEU A 271 7.32 4.80 -10.66
CA LEU A 271 7.84 3.91 -11.71
C LEU A 271 7.48 2.45 -11.43
N LEU A 272 7.55 2.01 -10.16
CA LEU A 272 7.13 0.67 -9.77
C LEU A 272 5.63 0.45 -9.99
N ALA A 273 4.80 1.44 -9.69
CA ALA A 273 3.36 1.35 -9.92
C ALA A 273 3.00 1.31 -11.40
N GLU A 274 3.69 2.09 -12.23
CA GLU A 274 3.54 2.04 -13.70
C GLU A 274 3.95 0.66 -14.23
N LYS A 275 5.06 0.12 -13.73
CA LYS A 275 5.52 -1.23 -14.12
C LYS A 275 4.53 -2.32 -13.67
N ASP A 276 3.96 -2.22 -12.48
CA ASP A 276 2.93 -3.16 -12.00
C ASP A 276 1.68 -3.12 -12.89
N LEU A 277 1.26 -1.92 -13.32
CA LEU A 277 0.16 -1.74 -14.26
C LEU A 277 0.45 -2.36 -15.64
N GLU A 278 1.66 -2.20 -16.15
CA GLU A 278 2.09 -2.83 -17.41
C GLU A 278 2.06 -4.36 -17.31
N LEU A 279 2.58 -4.92 -16.21
CA LEU A 279 2.70 -6.36 -16.02
C LEU A 279 1.36 -7.07 -15.80
N ARG A 280 0.45 -6.45 -15.07
CA ARG A 280 -0.90 -6.99 -14.81
C ARG A 280 -1.87 -6.73 -15.94
N GLY A 281 -1.62 -5.68 -16.69
CA GLY A 281 -2.57 -5.12 -17.65
C GLY A 281 -3.70 -4.33 -16.97
N PRO A 282 -4.36 -3.43 -17.72
CA PRO A 282 -5.41 -2.56 -17.18
C PRO A 282 -6.65 -3.30 -16.68
N GLY A 283 -6.91 -4.51 -17.18
CA GLY A 283 -8.08 -5.32 -16.83
C GLY A 283 -8.10 -5.81 -15.38
N ASP A 284 -6.97 -6.28 -14.87
CA ASP A 284 -6.86 -6.84 -13.52
C ASP A 284 -6.78 -5.77 -12.44
N PHE A 285 -6.25 -4.60 -12.79
CA PHE A 285 -6.10 -3.50 -11.83
C PHE A 285 -7.45 -2.90 -11.39
N PHE A 286 -8.42 -2.87 -12.29
CA PHE A 286 -9.74 -2.30 -12.01
C PHE A 286 -10.74 -3.30 -11.43
N GLY A 287 -10.39 -4.59 -11.30
CA GLY A 287 -11.38 -5.61 -11.00
C GLY A 287 -12.55 -5.55 -12.01
N VAL A 288 -12.24 -5.37 -13.28
CA VAL A 288 -13.10 -4.86 -14.38
C VAL A 288 -14.37 -5.68 -14.61
N ARG A 289 -14.52 -6.81 -13.98
CA ARG A 289 -15.83 -7.48 -13.99
C ARG A 289 -16.89 -6.78 -13.14
N GLN A 290 -16.52 -5.78 -12.31
CA GLN A 290 -17.47 -5.09 -11.43
C GLN A 290 -17.59 -3.57 -11.61
N SER A 291 -16.70 -2.87 -12.31
CA SER A 291 -16.68 -1.39 -12.28
C SER A 291 -17.07 -0.69 -13.57
N GLY A 292 -17.47 -1.40 -14.62
CA GLY A 292 -18.10 -0.76 -15.81
C GLY A 292 -17.27 0.33 -16.50
N LEU A 293 -15.93 0.32 -16.40
CA LEU A 293 -15.11 1.22 -17.22
C LEU A 293 -15.21 0.80 -18.70
N PRO A 294 -15.48 1.73 -19.61
CA PRO A 294 -15.55 1.41 -21.02
C PRO A 294 -14.18 0.99 -21.54
N ALA A 295 -14.15 0.04 -22.45
CA ALA A 295 -12.94 -0.24 -23.22
C ALA A 295 -12.50 1.03 -23.95
N LEU A 296 -11.33 1.55 -23.61
CA LEU A 296 -10.75 2.69 -24.31
C LEU A 296 -10.45 2.28 -25.75
N ARG A 297 -11.07 2.97 -26.72
CA ARG A 297 -10.97 2.63 -28.13
C ARG A 297 -9.68 3.15 -28.79
N LEU A 298 -9.14 4.25 -28.30
CA LEU A 298 -8.07 5.01 -28.96
C LEU A 298 -6.83 5.23 -28.09
N ALA A 299 -6.90 4.98 -26.78
CA ALA A 299 -5.79 5.20 -25.88
C ALA A 299 -5.61 4.02 -24.93
N SER A 300 -4.36 3.71 -24.62
CA SER A 300 -4.02 2.88 -23.47
C SER A 300 -4.02 3.75 -22.21
N LEU A 301 -4.41 3.19 -21.07
CA LEU A 301 -4.29 3.86 -19.77
C LEU A 301 -2.84 4.21 -19.40
N SER A 302 -1.87 3.63 -20.09
CA SER A 302 -0.45 3.96 -19.96
C SER A 302 -0.02 5.24 -20.69
N ASN A 303 -0.88 5.82 -21.54
CA ASN A 303 -0.52 7.05 -22.26
C ASN A 303 -0.98 8.30 -21.49
N ILE A 304 -0.14 8.72 -20.54
CA ILE A 304 -0.40 9.86 -19.63
C ILE A 304 -0.65 11.15 -20.43
N ALA A 305 0.12 11.42 -21.49
CA ALA A 305 0.01 12.64 -22.27
C ALA A 305 -1.38 12.81 -22.92
N ILE A 306 -1.93 11.71 -23.46
CA ILE A 306 -3.28 11.73 -24.05
C ILE A 306 -4.33 11.92 -22.97
N LEU A 307 -4.16 11.32 -21.79
CA LEU A 307 -5.11 11.46 -20.67
C LEU A 307 -5.11 12.88 -20.12
N GLU A 308 -3.94 13.49 -19.93
CA GLU A 308 -3.82 14.89 -19.50
C GLU A 308 -4.44 15.86 -20.50
N GLN A 309 -4.17 15.67 -21.79
CA GLN A 309 -4.78 16.47 -22.85
C GLN A 309 -6.30 16.31 -22.87
N ALA A 310 -6.82 15.07 -22.80
CA ALA A 310 -8.24 14.82 -22.80
C ALA A 310 -8.94 15.45 -21.58
N ARG A 311 -8.28 15.42 -20.40
CA ARG A 311 -8.80 16.08 -19.19
C ARG A 311 -8.83 17.61 -19.35
N ALA A 312 -7.76 18.20 -19.86
CA ALA A 312 -7.71 19.65 -20.08
C ALA A 312 -8.78 20.13 -21.06
N GLU A 313 -8.96 19.42 -22.16
CA GLU A 313 -10.02 19.71 -23.13
C GLU A 313 -11.40 19.54 -22.51
N ALA A 314 -11.64 18.48 -21.75
CA ALA A 314 -12.91 18.26 -21.06
C ALA A 314 -13.22 19.36 -20.04
N GLN A 315 -12.20 19.82 -19.27
CA GLN A 315 -12.36 20.93 -18.32
C GLN A 315 -12.71 22.25 -19.02
N THR A 316 -12.02 22.58 -20.12
CA THR A 316 -12.28 23.75 -20.94
C THR A 316 -13.72 23.72 -21.47
N LEU A 317 -14.11 22.58 -22.04
CA LEU A 317 -15.44 22.36 -22.58
C LEU A 317 -16.53 22.50 -21.50
N PHE A 318 -16.28 21.94 -20.30
CA PHE A 318 -17.22 22.02 -19.18
C PHE A 318 -17.39 23.45 -18.67
N GLN A 319 -16.32 24.27 -18.68
CA GLN A 319 -16.41 25.69 -18.33
C GLN A 319 -17.21 26.50 -19.37
N GLU A 320 -17.04 26.16 -20.65
CA GLU A 320 -17.71 26.88 -21.76
C GLU A 320 -19.18 26.48 -21.97
N ASP A 321 -19.49 25.19 -21.80
CA ASP A 321 -20.82 24.61 -22.04
C ASP A 321 -21.09 23.40 -21.14
N PRO A 322 -21.34 23.61 -19.83
CA PRO A 322 -21.52 22.54 -18.85
C PRO A 322 -22.61 21.52 -19.21
N SER A 323 -23.58 21.96 -20.02
CA SER A 323 -24.75 21.15 -20.41
C SER A 323 -24.63 20.53 -21.81
N LEU A 324 -23.55 20.80 -22.53
CA LEU A 324 -23.31 20.36 -23.92
C LEU A 324 -24.46 20.67 -24.86
N LYS A 325 -25.04 21.91 -24.74
CA LYS A 325 -26.21 22.35 -25.51
C LYS A 325 -25.88 23.24 -26.70
N LYS A 326 -24.63 23.73 -26.83
CA LYS A 326 -24.20 24.46 -28.02
C LYS A 326 -24.29 23.53 -29.25
N ALA A 327 -24.63 24.12 -30.40
CA ALA A 327 -24.84 23.35 -31.64
C ALA A 327 -23.65 22.45 -32.01
N GLU A 328 -22.42 22.92 -31.78
CA GLU A 328 -21.16 22.20 -31.98
C GLU A 328 -20.91 21.04 -31.00
N HIS A 329 -21.57 21.03 -29.83
CA HIS A 329 -21.38 20.04 -28.77
C HIS A 329 -22.53 19.03 -28.65
N LEU A 330 -23.61 19.19 -29.41
CA LEU A 330 -24.81 18.33 -29.32
C LEU A 330 -24.51 16.84 -29.51
N LEU A 331 -23.69 16.49 -30.50
CA LEU A 331 -23.31 15.11 -30.75
C LEU A 331 -22.52 14.50 -29.59
N LEU A 332 -21.64 15.27 -28.97
CA LEU A 332 -20.90 14.87 -27.75
C LEU A 332 -21.89 14.69 -26.58
N GLY A 333 -22.83 15.61 -26.40
CA GLY A 333 -23.88 15.54 -25.37
C GLY A 333 -24.72 14.26 -25.49
N GLU A 334 -25.10 13.89 -26.72
CA GLU A 334 -25.81 12.63 -26.99
C GLU A 334 -24.95 11.40 -26.63
N GLN A 335 -23.65 11.38 -26.96
CA GLN A 335 -22.75 10.30 -26.64
C GLN A 335 -22.55 10.17 -25.11
N VAL A 336 -22.34 11.28 -24.41
CA VAL A 336 -22.23 11.31 -22.95
C VAL A 336 -23.52 10.78 -22.30
N SER A 337 -24.68 11.25 -22.76
CA SER A 337 -25.98 10.80 -22.23
C SER A 337 -26.21 9.30 -22.46
N ARG A 338 -25.84 8.78 -23.62
CA ARG A 338 -25.93 7.34 -23.92
C ARG A 338 -25.02 6.54 -23.00
N PHE A 339 -23.78 6.99 -22.84
CA PHE A 339 -22.79 6.35 -21.96
C PHE A 339 -23.28 6.21 -20.50
N TRP A 340 -23.94 7.23 -19.96
CA TRP A 340 -24.45 7.19 -18.59
C TRP A 340 -25.74 6.38 -18.46
N LYS A 341 -26.61 6.35 -19.50
CA LYS A 341 -27.81 5.51 -19.50
C LYS A 341 -27.49 4.03 -19.48
N ASP A 342 -26.53 3.59 -20.30
CA ASP A 342 -26.08 2.20 -20.33
C ASP A 342 -25.47 1.74 -18.99
N LYS A 343 -25.06 2.67 -18.11
CA LYS A 343 -24.52 2.39 -16.77
C LYS A 343 -25.60 2.36 -15.67
N SER A 344 -26.67 3.11 -15.80
CA SER A 344 -27.76 3.13 -14.81
C SER A 344 -28.57 1.83 -14.82
N ASP A 345 -28.54 1.07 -15.90
CA ASP A 345 -29.21 -0.23 -16.02
C ASP A 345 -28.37 -1.40 -15.43
N LEU A 346 -27.15 -1.11 -14.92
CA LEU A 346 -26.23 -2.09 -14.34
C LEU A 346 -26.00 -1.90 -12.83
N SER A 347 -26.75 -0.99 -12.17
CA SER A 347 -26.64 -0.70 -10.73
C SER A 347 -27.79 -1.29 -9.92
#